data_de5008bd1c9a84f8ed6d8e0cd0e29717
#
_entry.id   de5008bd1c9a84f8ed6d8e0cd0e29717
#
_cell.length_a   1.000
_cell.length_b   1.000
_cell.length_c   1.000
_cell.angle_alpha   90.00
_cell.angle_beta   90.00
_cell.angle_gamma   90.00
#
_symmetry.space_group_name_H-M   'P 1'
#
loop_
_entity.id
_entity.type
_entity.pdbx_description
1 polymer ?
#
loop_
_entity_poly.entity_id
_entity_poly.type
_entity_poly.pdbx_seq_one_letter_code
_entity_poly.pdbx_strand_id
1 'polypeptide(L)'
;MPIYMKYGKINGPVTGKYKGWIELTSCQFGVGRGISTPVGTSSKRESSAPNISEIVVTKAMDITSPLLFQEALTGEGTKVIIEFAQSDKLQTVYLQVELENAMVSGYSVSSGGDRPSESVSINSTKIMYKVTVATAPPATVTGP
;
A
#
# COMPACT_ATOMS: atom_id res chain seq x y z
N MET A 1 -15.74 4.58 1.81
CA MET A 1 -14.67 5.52 1.52
C MET A 1 -13.71 4.87 0.52
N PRO A 2 -13.50 5.49 -0.64
CA PRO A 2 -12.68 4.88 -1.68
C PRO A 2 -11.19 4.90 -1.37
N ILE A 3 -10.49 3.92 -1.92
CA ILE A 3 -9.04 3.81 -1.82
C ILE A 3 -8.49 3.77 -3.25
N TYR A 4 -7.49 4.59 -3.51
CA TYR A 4 -6.89 4.70 -4.83
C TYR A 4 -5.39 4.47 -4.76
N MET A 5 -4.84 3.85 -5.79
CA MET A 5 -3.42 3.58 -5.90
C MET A 5 -2.88 4.08 -7.23
N LYS A 6 -1.74 4.77 -7.19
CA LYS A 6 -0.95 5.07 -8.38
C LYS A 6 0.32 4.24 -8.33
N TYR A 7 0.43 3.28 -9.22
CA TYR A 7 1.58 2.39 -9.29
C TYR A 7 2.50 2.82 -10.43
N GLY A 8 3.56 3.55 -10.08
CA GLY A 8 4.53 4.00 -11.06
C GLY A 8 3.89 4.73 -12.25
N LYS A 9 4.14 4.23 -13.46
CA LYS A 9 3.62 4.80 -14.70
C LYS A 9 2.38 4.08 -15.22
N ILE A 10 1.86 3.10 -14.49
CA ILE A 10 0.68 2.34 -14.91
C ILE A 10 -0.54 3.26 -14.85
N ASN A 11 -1.28 3.32 -15.96
CA ASN A 11 -2.52 4.09 -16.05
C ASN A 11 -3.72 3.19 -15.76
N GLY A 12 -4.46 3.52 -14.70
CA GLY A 12 -5.66 2.82 -14.31
C GLY A 12 -6.92 3.43 -14.91
N PRO A 13 -8.06 2.79 -14.67
CA PRO A 13 -9.33 3.18 -15.31
C PRO A 13 -10.08 4.30 -14.57
N VAL A 14 -9.60 4.77 -13.44
CA VAL A 14 -10.31 5.78 -12.65
C VAL A 14 -10.34 7.11 -13.41
N THR A 15 -11.46 7.80 -13.32
CA THR A 15 -11.69 9.12 -13.92
C THR A 15 -11.86 10.18 -12.84
N GLY A 16 -11.91 11.45 -13.23
CA GLY A 16 -12.10 12.56 -12.30
C GLY A 16 -10.80 12.95 -11.59
N LYS A 17 -10.87 13.23 -10.31
CA LYS A 17 -9.74 13.69 -9.50
C LYS A 17 -8.58 12.69 -9.52
N TYR A 18 -8.90 11.40 -9.54
CA TYR A 18 -7.91 10.32 -9.54
C TYR A 18 -7.72 9.70 -10.92
N LYS A 19 -7.80 10.53 -11.96
CA LYS A 19 -7.62 10.04 -13.33
C LYS A 19 -6.31 9.29 -13.49
N GLY A 20 -6.41 8.07 -14.01
CA GLY A 20 -5.25 7.22 -14.23
C GLY A 20 -4.81 6.40 -13.03
N TRP A 21 -5.52 6.51 -11.92
CA TRP A 21 -5.25 5.70 -10.72
C TRP A 21 -6.02 4.38 -10.79
N ILE A 22 -5.71 3.50 -9.85
CA ILE A 22 -6.34 2.19 -9.69
C ILE A 22 -7.23 2.25 -8.45
N GLU A 23 -8.48 1.83 -8.56
CA GLU A 23 -9.35 1.71 -7.41
C GLU A 23 -9.10 0.40 -6.68
N LEU A 24 -8.98 0.47 -5.36
CA LEU A 24 -8.77 -0.69 -4.50
C LEU A 24 -10.00 -0.96 -3.66
N THR A 25 -10.22 -2.22 -3.33
CA THR A 25 -11.27 -2.62 -2.39
C THR A 25 -10.76 -2.70 -0.96
N SER A 26 -9.49 -2.98 -0.76
CA SER A 26 -8.87 -2.96 0.57
C SER A 26 -7.37 -2.72 0.47
N CYS A 27 -6.79 -2.30 1.60
CA CYS A 27 -5.35 -2.11 1.73
C CYS A 27 -4.95 -2.46 3.16
N GLN A 28 -3.90 -3.25 3.30
CA GLN A 28 -3.37 -3.67 4.59
C GLN A 28 -1.86 -3.47 4.61
N PHE A 29 -1.35 -2.87 5.68
CA PHE A 29 0.08 -2.73 5.88
C PHE A 29 0.39 -2.72 7.38
N GLY A 30 1.65 -2.94 7.72
CA GLY A 30 2.09 -2.93 9.10
C GLY A 30 3.60 -2.96 9.20
N VAL A 31 4.09 -2.91 10.42
CA VAL A 31 5.52 -2.99 10.71
C VAL A 31 5.72 -3.93 11.90
N GLY A 32 6.79 -4.70 11.83
CA GLY A 32 7.16 -5.60 12.92
C GLY A 32 8.63 -5.42 13.26
N ARG A 33 8.95 -5.72 14.51
CA ARG A 33 10.31 -5.71 15.02
C ARG A 33 10.46 -6.79 16.08
N GLY A 34 11.48 -7.63 15.93
CA GLY A 34 11.79 -8.62 16.94
C GLY A 34 12.32 -7.95 18.20
N ILE A 35 11.78 -8.36 19.33
CA ILE A 35 12.22 -7.87 20.65
C ILE A 35 12.52 -9.07 21.51
N SER A 36 13.73 -9.11 22.09
CA SER A 36 14.12 -10.15 23.04
C SER A 36 14.58 -9.53 24.36
N THR A 37 14.35 -10.26 25.43
CA THR A 37 14.84 -9.88 26.76
C THR A 37 15.84 -10.97 27.20
N PRO A 38 17.14 -10.62 27.33
CA PRO A 38 18.13 -11.62 27.75
C PRO A 38 17.83 -12.20 29.12
N VAL A 39 18.12 -13.49 29.28
CA VAL A 39 17.94 -14.18 30.56
C VAL A 39 18.87 -13.58 31.62
N GLY A 40 18.31 -13.24 32.81
CA GLY A 40 19.08 -12.68 33.89
C GLY A 40 19.23 -11.16 33.91
N THR A 41 18.70 -10.47 32.90
CA THR A 41 18.67 -9.00 32.87
C THR A 41 17.25 -8.52 32.61
N SER A 42 16.59 -8.06 33.65
CA SER A 42 15.20 -7.59 33.54
C SER A 42 15.09 -6.17 32.98
N SER A 43 16.19 -5.43 32.88
CA SER A 43 16.18 -4.02 32.51
C SER A 43 16.63 -3.74 31.05
N LYS A 44 17.19 -4.73 30.36
CA LYS A 44 17.66 -4.55 28.98
C LYS A 44 16.88 -5.45 28.03
N ARG A 45 16.30 -4.83 27.02
CA ARG A 45 15.60 -5.53 25.94
C ARG A 45 16.37 -5.28 24.65
N GLU A 46 16.60 -6.33 23.91
CA GLU A 46 17.23 -6.23 22.60
C GLU A 46 16.13 -6.17 21.53
N SER A 47 16.33 -5.30 20.55
CA SER A 47 15.41 -5.19 19.43
C SER A 47 16.19 -5.29 18.12
N SER A 48 15.63 -6.02 17.18
CA SER A 48 16.14 -6.06 15.82
C SER A 48 15.67 -4.84 15.04
N ALA A 49 16.25 -4.63 13.85
CA ALA A 49 15.79 -3.57 12.96
C ALA A 49 14.32 -3.77 12.61
N PRO A 50 13.54 -2.69 12.46
CA PRO A 50 12.15 -2.81 12.04
C PRO A 50 12.06 -3.39 10.65
N ASN A 51 11.05 -4.22 10.43
CA ASN A 51 10.75 -4.82 9.15
C ASN A 51 9.34 -4.45 8.75
N ILE A 52 9.21 -3.73 7.64
CA ILE A 52 7.90 -3.37 7.11
C ILE A 52 7.31 -4.62 6.47
N SER A 53 6.13 -5.03 6.95
CA SER A 53 5.44 -6.15 6.34
C SER A 53 5.00 -5.78 4.91
N GLU A 54 4.80 -6.78 4.08
CA GLU A 54 4.29 -6.54 2.73
C GLU A 54 2.97 -5.79 2.81
N ILE A 55 2.78 -4.87 1.89
CA ILE A 55 1.52 -4.18 1.73
C ILE A 55 0.66 -5.03 0.81
N VAL A 56 -0.51 -5.42 1.30
CA VAL A 56 -1.43 -6.24 0.52
C VAL A 56 -2.63 -5.38 0.15
N VAL A 57 -2.86 -5.25 -1.15
CA VAL A 57 -4.03 -4.56 -1.68
C VAL A 57 -4.89 -5.53 -2.44
N THR A 58 -6.20 -5.33 -2.36
CA THR A 58 -7.15 -6.12 -3.15
C THR A 58 -7.92 -5.19 -4.07
N LYS A 59 -8.28 -5.70 -5.23
CA LYS A 59 -9.00 -4.94 -6.24
C LYS A 59 -9.82 -5.87 -7.14
N ALA A 60 -10.81 -5.32 -7.81
CA ALA A 60 -11.49 -6.03 -8.88
C ALA A 60 -10.62 -6.01 -10.15
N MET A 61 -10.77 -7.01 -10.98
CA MET A 61 -10.08 -7.07 -12.27
C MET A 61 -10.39 -5.83 -13.12
N ASP A 62 -9.36 -5.24 -13.68
CA ASP A 62 -9.49 -4.08 -14.58
C ASP A 62 -8.38 -4.11 -15.64
N ILE A 63 -8.24 -3.02 -16.39
CA ILE A 63 -7.25 -2.94 -17.47
C ILE A 63 -5.80 -2.97 -16.97
N THR A 64 -5.56 -2.71 -15.68
CA THR A 64 -4.21 -2.76 -15.09
C THR A 64 -3.80 -4.17 -14.70
N SER A 65 -4.71 -5.13 -14.71
CA SER A 65 -4.44 -6.49 -14.23
C SER A 65 -3.28 -7.17 -14.93
N PRO A 66 -3.19 -7.17 -16.28
CA PRO A 66 -2.04 -7.76 -16.96
C PRO A 66 -0.74 -7.01 -16.68
N LEU A 67 -0.82 -5.69 -16.48
CA LEU A 67 0.35 -4.86 -16.21
C LEU A 67 0.92 -5.15 -14.83
N LEU A 68 0.07 -5.33 -13.82
CA LEU A 68 0.50 -5.71 -12.48
C LEU A 68 1.05 -7.13 -12.46
N PHE A 69 0.45 -8.03 -13.22
CA PHE A 69 0.98 -9.38 -13.38
C PHE A 69 2.39 -9.35 -13.98
N GLN A 70 2.61 -8.50 -14.98
CA GLN A 70 3.94 -8.32 -15.59
C GLN A 70 4.94 -7.75 -14.58
N GLU A 71 4.52 -6.79 -13.75
CA GLU A 71 5.38 -6.25 -12.68
C GLU A 71 5.80 -7.35 -11.69
N ALA A 72 4.93 -8.31 -11.42
CA ALA A 72 5.26 -9.44 -10.55
C ALA A 72 6.30 -10.37 -11.19
N LEU A 73 6.35 -10.43 -12.53
CA LEU A 73 7.29 -11.28 -13.24
C LEU A 73 8.65 -10.60 -13.44
N THR A 74 8.66 -9.36 -13.87
CA THR A 74 9.88 -8.69 -14.36
C THR A 74 9.98 -7.24 -13.94
N GLY A 75 9.13 -6.75 -13.03
CA GLY A 75 9.11 -5.35 -12.64
C GLY A 75 10.35 -4.92 -11.88
N GLU A 76 10.67 -3.64 -12.01
CA GLU A 76 11.72 -2.98 -11.24
C GLU A 76 11.11 -2.09 -10.16
N GLY A 77 11.93 -1.64 -9.21
CA GLY A 77 11.47 -0.77 -8.15
C GLY A 77 10.90 0.54 -8.69
N THR A 78 9.75 0.94 -8.19
CA THR A 78 9.07 2.17 -8.59
C THR A 78 8.41 2.82 -7.40
N LYS A 79 7.90 4.04 -7.61
CA LYS A 79 7.14 4.76 -6.59
C LYS A 79 5.68 4.36 -6.64
N VAL A 80 5.09 4.09 -5.47
CA VAL A 80 3.67 3.78 -5.34
C VAL A 80 3.06 4.72 -4.33
N ILE A 81 1.89 5.27 -4.66
CA ILE A 81 1.13 6.14 -3.76
C ILE A 81 -0.24 5.52 -3.58
N ILE A 82 -0.67 5.39 -2.32
CA ILE A 82 -2.00 4.90 -1.98
C ILE A 82 -2.68 5.99 -1.17
N GLU A 83 -3.88 6.40 -1.59
CA GLU A 83 -4.65 7.44 -0.92
C GLU A 83 -6.02 6.92 -0.55
N PHE A 84 -6.39 7.16 0.71
CA PHE A 84 -7.71 6.89 1.24
C PHE A 84 -8.47 8.21 1.28
N ALA A 85 -9.55 8.29 0.54
CA ALA A 85 -10.31 9.52 0.38
C ALA A 85 -11.69 9.41 1.04
N GLN A 86 -12.23 10.54 1.44
CA GLN A 86 -13.61 10.61 1.94
C GLN A 86 -14.59 10.50 0.79
N SER A 87 -15.79 9.98 1.09
CA SER A 87 -16.86 9.82 0.09
C SER A 87 -17.65 11.12 -0.08
N ASP A 88 -16.95 12.24 -0.23
CA ASP A 88 -17.56 13.54 -0.50
C ASP A 88 -17.20 14.01 -1.91
N LYS A 89 -17.78 15.17 -2.32
CA LYS A 89 -17.52 15.71 -3.66
C LYS A 89 -16.07 16.10 -3.86
N LEU A 90 -15.38 16.51 -2.81
CA LEU A 90 -13.98 16.93 -2.87
C LEU A 90 -13.03 15.75 -2.81
N GLN A 91 -13.49 14.57 -2.38
CA GLN A 91 -12.66 13.39 -2.16
C GLN A 91 -11.41 13.74 -1.35
N THR A 92 -11.65 14.36 -0.19
CA THR A 92 -10.59 14.81 0.70
C THR A 92 -9.77 13.60 1.19
N VAL A 93 -8.46 13.67 1.01
CA VAL A 93 -7.55 12.60 1.45
C VAL A 93 -7.36 12.69 2.96
N TYR A 94 -7.64 11.61 3.67
CA TYR A 94 -7.40 11.54 5.11
C TYR A 94 -6.23 10.63 5.47
N LEU A 95 -5.81 9.77 4.55
CA LEU A 95 -4.67 8.88 4.78
C LEU A 95 -3.92 8.70 3.47
N GLN A 96 -2.60 8.86 3.52
CA GLN A 96 -1.73 8.65 2.37
C GLN A 96 -0.57 7.75 2.76
N VAL A 97 -0.29 6.77 1.92
CA VAL A 97 0.89 5.93 2.03
C VAL A 97 1.70 6.09 0.75
N GLU A 98 2.97 6.39 0.90
CA GLU A 98 3.89 6.52 -0.23
C GLU A 98 5.02 5.53 -0.05
N LEU A 99 5.29 4.76 -1.11
CA LEU A 99 6.31 3.72 -1.11
C LEU A 99 7.39 4.06 -2.11
N GLU A 100 8.65 3.90 -1.69
CA GLU A 100 9.79 4.06 -2.59
C GLU A 100 10.40 2.71 -2.90
N ASN A 101 10.87 2.57 -4.12
CA ASN A 101 11.49 1.35 -4.63
C ASN A 101 10.57 0.14 -4.40
N ALA A 102 9.29 0.32 -4.72
CA ALA A 102 8.28 -0.72 -4.52
C ALA A 102 8.29 -1.72 -5.66
N MET A 103 8.09 -2.98 -5.32
CA MET A 103 8.01 -4.09 -6.27
C MET A 103 6.86 -4.99 -5.89
N VAL A 104 6.21 -5.58 -6.89
CA VAL A 104 5.18 -6.58 -6.65
C VAL A 104 5.87 -7.89 -6.27
N SER A 105 5.65 -8.35 -5.05
CA SER A 105 6.21 -9.60 -4.55
C SER A 105 5.25 -10.77 -4.72
N GLY A 106 3.97 -10.51 -4.95
CA GLY A 106 2.99 -11.56 -5.19
C GLY A 106 1.75 -11.01 -5.87
N TYR A 107 1.14 -11.83 -6.71
CA TYR A 107 -0.09 -11.50 -7.42
C TYR A 107 -0.94 -12.75 -7.52
N SER A 108 -2.18 -12.66 -7.10
CA SER A 108 -3.12 -13.78 -7.19
C SER A 108 -4.49 -13.29 -7.65
N VAL A 109 -5.18 -14.17 -8.39
CA VAL A 109 -6.51 -13.92 -8.92
C VAL A 109 -7.43 -15.03 -8.46
N SER A 110 -8.62 -14.68 -8.02
CA SER A 110 -9.64 -15.66 -7.68
C SER A 110 -10.99 -15.21 -8.23
N SER A 111 -11.80 -16.18 -8.61
CA SER A 111 -13.15 -15.94 -9.13
C SER A 111 -14.06 -17.07 -8.70
N GLY A 112 -15.24 -16.72 -8.18
CA GLY A 112 -16.29 -17.67 -7.84
C GLY A 112 -17.47 -17.62 -8.80
N GLY A 113 -17.24 -17.18 -10.04
CA GLY A 113 -18.29 -17.03 -11.05
C GLY A 113 -18.64 -15.59 -11.36
N ASP A 114 -18.32 -14.67 -10.46
CA ASP A 114 -18.43 -13.24 -10.68
C ASP A 114 -17.13 -12.67 -11.25
N ARG A 115 -17.06 -11.35 -11.41
CA ARG A 115 -15.85 -10.68 -11.84
C ARG A 115 -14.69 -11.05 -10.91
N PRO A 116 -13.54 -11.46 -11.45
CA PRO A 116 -12.40 -11.85 -10.61
C PRO A 116 -11.97 -10.77 -9.65
N SER A 117 -11.51 -11.20 -8.48
CA SER A 117 -10.86 -10.36 -7.47
C SER A 117 -9.39 -10.68 -7.45
N GLU A 118 -8.56 -9.65 -7.22
CA GLU A 118 -7.13 -9.78 -7.22
C GLU A 118 -6.53 -9.36 -5.89
N SER A 119 -5.45 -10.02 -5.50
CA SER A 119 -4.64 -9.65 -4.34
C SER A 119 -3.22 -9.40 -4.81
N VAL A 120 -2.70 -8.21 -4.51
CA VAL A 120 -1.36 -7.78 -4.90
C VAL A 120 -0.56 -7.49 -3.65
N SER A 121 0.57 -8.18 -3.51
CA SER A 121 1.51 -7.94 -2.41
C SER A 121 2.64 -7.07 -2.91
N ILE A 122 2.93 -5.99 -2.20
CA ILE A 122 3.92 -5.00 -2.59
C ILE A 122 4.97 -4.89 -1.49
N ASN A 123 6.23 -4.98 -1.89
CA ASN A 123 7.37 -4.77 -1.01
C ASN A 123 8.04 -3.45 -1.36
N SER A 124 8.61 -2.77 -0.37
CA SER A 124 9.29 -1.50 -0.59
C SER A 124 10.47 -1.35 0.36
N THR A 125 11.39 -0.44 0.02
CA THR A 125 12.54 -0.14 0.87
C THR A 125 12.27 1.04 1.80
N LYS A 126 11.24 1.84 1.52
CA LYS A 126 10.90 3.02 2.33
C LYS A 126 9.40 3.28 2.27
N ILE A 127 8.83 3.62 3.39
CA ILE A 127 7.41 3.95 3.51
C ILE A 127 7.24 5.32 4.18
N MET A 128 6.33 6.12 3.65
CA MET A 128 5.83 7.32 4.29
C MET A 128 4.36 7.12 4.63
N TYR A 129 4.00 7.39 5.87
CA TYR A 129 2.63 7.25 6.37
C TYR A 129 2.16 8.63 6.86
N LYS A 130 1.11 9.14 6.25
CA LYS A 130 0.57 10.47 6.56
C LYS A 130 -0.93 10.39 6.82
N VAL A 131 -1.35 10.95 7.95
CA VAL A 131 -2.77 11.07 8.31
C VAL A 131 -3.11 12.55 8.43
N THR A 132 -4.22 12.94 7.82
CA THR A 132 -4.71 14.32 7.86
C THR A 132 -6.11 14.34 8.46
N VAL A 133 -6.28 15.13 9.52
CA VAL A 133 -7.56 15.35 10.18
C VAL A 133 -7.90 16.82 10.07
N ALA A 134 -9.16 17.14 9.75
CA ALA A 134 -9.59 18.50 9.44
C ALA A 134 -9.32 19.53 10.56
N THR A 135 -9.25 19.07 11.82
CA THR A 135 -9.09 19.92 12.99
C THR A 135 -7.70 19.87 13.62
N ALA A 136 -6.74 19.17 13.00
CA ALA A 136 -5.40 18.99 13.54
C ALA A 136 -4.35 19.10 12.43
N PRO A 137 -3.09 19.47 12.76
CA PRO A 137 -2.02 19.44 11.77
C PRO A 137 -1.79 18.00 11.28
N PRO A 138 -1.38 17.83 10.01
CA PRO A 138 -1.08 16.50 9.48
C PRO A 138 0.04 15.82 10.27
N ALA A 139 -0.15 14.54 10.54
CA ALA A 139 0.86 13.68 11.15
C ALA A 139 1.50 12.83 10.06
N THR A 140 2.83 12.88 9.96
CA THR A 140 3.58 12.16 8.94
C THR A 140 4.73 11.41 9.58
N VAL A 141 4.87 10.13 9.25
CA VAL A 141 5.99 9.29 9.67
C VAL A 141 6.59 8.65 8.42
N THR A 142 7.92 8.68 8.36
CA THR A 142 8.68 8.03 7.29
C THR A 142 9.56 6.96 7.92
N GLY A 143 9.52 5.76 7.36
CA GLY A 143 10.31 4.64 7.83
C GLY A 143 11.08 3.95 6.72
N PRO A 144 12.05 3.12 7.11
CA PRO A 144 12.80 2.31 6.16
C PRO A 144 11.93 1.24 5.52
#